data_d14c9c3aa809966c5ecfb25d981fe7c5
#
_entry.id   d14c9c3aa809966c5ecfb25d981fe7c5
#
_cell.length_a   1.000
_cell.length_b   1.000
_cell.length_c   1.000
_cell.angle_alpha   90.00
_cell.angle_beta   90.00
_cell.angle_gamma   90.00
#
_symmetry.space_group_name_H-M   'P 1'
#
loop_
_entity.id
_entity.type
_entity.pdbx_description
1 polymer ?
#
loop_
_entity_poly.entity_id
_entity_poly.type
_entity_poly.pdbx_seq_one_letter_code
_entity_poly.pdbx_strand_id
1 'polypeptide(L)'
;MKQPDFGQFFRQEVPRKLDFRVREGADGEHDMVYLRGYLNDARMPLSGVRLHGNKLTIDLHRNCWELNDIDAGIFYETESRLSFSFVEGIRWEFRFSISDLSPEDDAIGITTIFYTSSYYKVCEPEQPFEVALGCQAGWLLYIVLSNDDFQHIRLRDLTVPRLVSSEMR
;
A
#
# COMPACT_ATOMS: atom_id res chain seq x y z
N MET A 1 44.63 -4.46 25.74
CA MET A 1 43.54 -4.85 24.82
C MET A 1 42.45 -3.80 24.93
N LYS A 2 42.25 -2.99 23.92
CA LYS A 2 41.09 -2.10 23.83
C LYS A 2 39.87 -2.96 23.51
N GLN A 3 38.82 -2.91 24.32
CA GLN A 3 37.55 -3.52 24.01
C GLN A 3 37.02 -2.90 22.69
N PRO A 4 36.50 -3.71 21.79
CA PRO A 4 35.87 -3.18 20.61
C PRO A 4 34.66 -2.36 21.06
N ASP A 5 34.57 -1.14 20.54
CA ASP A 5 33.46 -0.22 20.78
C ASP A 5 32.25 -0.73 19.97
N PHE A 6 31.37 -1.47 20.62
CA PHE A 6 30.12 -1.96 20.04
C PHE A 6 29.11 -0.85 19.70
N GLY A 7 29.37 0.40 20.09
CA GLY A 7 28.52 1.56 19.80
C GLY A 7 28.54 2.03 18.34
N GLN A 8 29.45 1.51 17.50
CA GLN A 8 29.51 1.90 16.09
C GLN A 8 28.60 1.06 15.16
N PHE A 9 28.01 -0.03 15.63
CA PHE A 9 27.15 -0.89 14.78
C PHE A 9 25.69 -0.44 14.71
N PHE A 10 25.24 0.46 15.56
CA PHE A 10 23.91 1.05 15.50
C PHE A 10 23.97 2.51 15.03
N ARG A 11 24.49 2.76 13.82
CA ARG A 11 24.04 3.93 13.09
C ARG A 11 22.62 3.63 12.70
N GLN A 12 21.66 4.10 13.50
CA GLN A 12 20.28 4.23 13.05
C GLN A 12 20.33 5.00 11.73
N GLU A 13 20.12 4.31 10.62
CA GLU A 13 19.95 4.98 9.35
C GLU A 13 18.79 5.95 9.55
N VAL A 14 19.04 7.23 9.23
CA VAL A 14 17.98 8.24 9.29
C VAL A 14 16.86 7.76 8.37
N PRO A 15 15.63 7.59 8.87
CA PRO A 15 14.52 7.11 8.06
C PRO A 15 14.39 7.97 6.80
N ARG A 16 14.33 7.32 5.64
CA ARG A 16 14.18 7.99 4.35
C ARG A 16 12.79 7.76 3.82
N LYS A 17 12.29 8.73 3.08
CA LYS A 17 11.03 8.59 2.35
C LYS A 17 11.14 7.47 1.32
N LEU A 18 10.19 6.56 1.32
CA LEU A 18 10.03 5.56 0.28
C LEU A 18 9.52 6.23 -1.00
N ASP A 19 10.08 5.84 -2.12
CA ASP A 19 9.55 6.11 -3.47
C ASP A 19 9.66 4.83 -4.28
N PHE A 20 8.58 4.05 -4.28
CA PHE A 20 8.53 2.74 -4.89
C PHE A 20 7.66 2.77 -6.15
N ARG A 21 8.23 2.37 -7.26
CA ARG A 21 7.52 2.17 -8.54
C ARG A 21 7.54 0.71 -8.91
N VAL A 22 6.39 0.21 -9.32
CA VAL A 22 6.31 -1.12 -9.90
C VAL A 22 6.94 -1.11 -11.28
N ARG A 23 7.80 -2.08 -11.57
CA ARG A 23 8.52 -2.20 -12.84
C ARG A 23 7.64 -2.82 -13.92
N GLU A 24 8.11 -2.76 -15.15
CA GLU A 24 7.47 -3.40 -16.30
C GLU A 24 7.69 -4.92 -16.32
N GLY A 25 6.79 -5.61 -16.99
CA GLY A 25 6.93 -7.03 -17.31
C GLY A 25 6.95 -7.96 -16.10
N ALA A 26 7.72 -9.04 -16.18
CA ALA A 26 7.78 -10.08 -15.14
C ALA A 26 8.27 -9.57 -13.78
N ASP A 27 9.12 -8.54 -13.77
CA ASP A 27 9.57 -7.91 -12.54
C ASP A 27 8.43 -7.19 -11.80
N GLY A 28 7.40 -6.73 -12.52
CA GLY A 28 6.22 -6.11 -11.94
C GLY A 28 5.44 -7.04 -11.02
N GLU A 29 5.37 -8.32 -11.34
CA GLU A 29 4.71 -9.31 -10.47
C GLU A 29 5.43 -9.45 -9.13
N HIS A 30 6.78 -9.46 -9.14
CA HIS A 30 7.58 -9.45 -7.91
C HIS A 30 7.39 -8.14 -7.13
N ASP A 31 7.38 -7.02 -7.83
CA ASP A 31 7.20 -5.71 -7.20
C ASP A 31 5.82 -5.57 -6.55
N MET A 32 4.79 -6.22 -7.10
CA MET A 32 3.46 -6.27 -6.48
C MET A 32 3.47 -7.00 -5.13
N VAL A 33 4.34 -7.98 -4.93
CA VAL A 33 4.54 -8.63 -3.63
C VAL A 33 5.13 -7.65 -2.61
N TYR A 34 6.13 -6.87 -3.01
CA TYR A 34 6.70 -5.83 -2.15
C TYR A 34 5.68 -4.73 -1.84
N LEU A 35 4.94 -4.28 -2.85
CA LEU A 35 3.88 -3.28 -2.68
C LEU A 35 2.82 -3.76 -1.68
N ARG A 36 2.44 -5.04 -1.74
CA ARG A 36 1.54 -5.65 -0.75
C ARG A 36 2.11 -5.54 0.67
N GLY A 37 3.41 -5.85 0.85
CA GLY A 37 4.09 -5.73 2.14
C GLY A 37 4.08 -4.30 2.67
N TYR A 38 4.37 -3.32 1.82
CA TYR A 38 4.37 -1.90 2.21
C TYR A 38 2.97 -1.37 2.58
N LEU A 39 1.91 -1.94 1.99
CA LEU A 39 0.53 -1.52 2.21
C LEU A 39 -0.18 -2.31 3.33
N ASN A 40 0.45 -3.37 3.84
CA ASN A 40 -0.16 -4.16 4.89
C ASN A 40 -0.45 -3.30 6.13
N ASP A 41 -1.68 -3.38 6.62
CA ASP A 41 -2.19 -2.57 7.74
C ASP A 41 -2.17 -1.04 7.51
N ALA A 42 -1.98 -0.59 6.27
CA ALA A 42 -2.16 0.81 5.94
C ALA A 42 -3.63 1.23 6.14
N ARG A 43 -3.85 2.46 6.60
CA ARG A 43 -5.18 3.01 6.80
C ARG A 43 -5.48 4.04 5.73
N MET A 44 -6.58 3.85 5.04
CA MET A 44 -7.01 4.66 3.91
C MET A 44 -8.30 5.41 4.30
N PRO A 45 -8.28 6.74 4.49
CA PRO A 45 -9.51 7.50 4.62
C PRO A 45 -10.26 7.50 3.28
N LEU A 46 -11.56 7.31 3.30
CA LEU A 46 -12.38 7.33 2.07
C LEU A 46 -12.24 8.65 1.32
N SER A 47 -12.12 9.77 2.03
CA SER A 47 -11.84 11.09 1.46
C SER A 47 -10.47 11.21 0.79
N GLY A 48 -9.55 10.29 1.08
CA GLY A 48 -8.23 10.21 0.46
C GLY A 48 -8.22 9.56 -0.92
N VAL A 49 -9.31 8.89 -1.30
CA VAL A 49 -9.47 8.26 -2.62
C VAL A 49 -9.98 9.27 -3.63
N ARG A 50 -9.14 9.65 -4.58
CA ARG A 50 -9.46 10.71 -5.56
C ARG A 50 -9.13 10.26 -6.97
N LEU A 51 -10.15 10.21 -7.82
CA LEU A 51 -10.00 10.00 -9.26
C LEU A 51 -10.07 11.35 -9.97
N HIS A 52 -9.01 11.70 -10.69
CA HIS A 52 -8.93 12.92 -11.46
C HIS A 52 -8.47 12.62 -12.88
N GLY A 53 -9.37 12.75 -13.84
CA GLY A 53 -9.14 12.25 -15.18
C GLY A 53 -8.87 10.74 -15.16
N ASN A 54 -7.74 10.33 -15.71
CA ASN A 54 -7.30 8.93 -15.74
C ASN A 54 -6.27 8.59 -14.63
N LYS A 55 -6.17 9.43 -13.60
CA LYS A 55 -5.24 9.23 -12.49
C LYS A 55 -6.00 9.04 -11.18
N LEU A 56 -5.80 7.91 -10.54
CA LEU A 56 -6.26 7.65 -9.18
C LEU A 56 -5.13 7.92 -8.20
N THR A 57 -5.43 8.65 -7.14
CA THR A 57 -4.55 8.81 -5.99
C THR A 57 -5.27 8.43 -4.72
N ILE A 58 -4.56 7.73 -3.84
CA ILE A 58 -5.05 7.30 -2.55
C ILE A 58 -4.05 7.78 -1.51
N ASP A 59 -4.44 8.76 -0.72
CA ASP A 59 -3.67 9.19 0.44
C ASP A 59 -3.95 8.23 1.59
N LEU A 60 -2.90 7.78 2.26
CA LEU A 60 -3.02 6.75 3.28
C LEU A 60 -1.96 6.95 4.37
N HIS A 61 -2.25 6.43 5.54
CA HIS A 61 -1.32 6.32 6.65
C HIS A 61 -0.83 4.87 6.72
N ARG A 62 0.47 4.64 6.70
CA ARG A 62 1.03 3.30 6.70
C ARG A 62 2.06 3.05 7.80
N ASN A 63 2.14 1.81 8.23
CA ASN A 63 3.27 1.30 8.99
C ASN A 63 4.47 1.10 8.05
N CYS A 64 5.64 1.55 8.47
CA CYS A 64 6.88 1.36 7.70
C CYS A 64 7.52 0.02 8.07
N TRP A 65 6.92 -1.08 7.63
CA TRP A 65 7.37 -2.43 7.95
C TRP A 65 8.84 -2.67 7.62
N GLU A 66 9.34 -2.01 6.58
CA GLU A 66 10.73 -2.05 6.13
C GLU A 66 11.72 -1.42 7.12
N LEU A 67 11.23 -0.60 8.04
CA LEU A 67 12.03 0.11 9.05
C LEU A 67 11.78 -0.41 10.46
N ASN A 68 10.74 -1.20 10.67
CA ASN A 68 10.34 -1.66 11.99
C ASN A 68 11.30 -2.74 12.51
N ASP A 69 11.60 -2.67 13.79
CA ASP A 69 12.26 -3.71 14.55
C ASP A 69 11.31 -4.17 15.66
N ILE A 70 10.63 -5.27 15.41
CA ILE A 70 9.60 -5.81 16.29
C ILE A 70 10.22 -6.26 17.61
N ASP A 71 11.39 -6.89 17.57
CA ASP A 71 12.08 -7.41 18.75
C ASP A 71 12.57 -6.29 19.67
N ALA A 72 12.96 -5.15 19.09
CA ALA A 72 13.33 -3.96 19.82
C ALA A 72 12.13 -3.07 20.19
N GLY A 73 10.91 -3.38 19.74
CA GLY A 73 9.72 -2.54 19.92
C GLY A 73 9.80 -1.22 19.18
N ILE A 74 10.53 -1.18 18.07
CA ILE A 74 10.73 0.02 17.24
C ILE A 74 9.76 -0.02 16.08
N PHE A 75 8.88 0.99 15.98
CA PHE A 75 7.88 1.12 14.92
C PHE A 75 7.93 2.50 14.30
N TYR A 76 7.77 2.55 12.97
CA TYR A 76 7.71 3.77 12.21
C TYR A 76 6.41 3.86 11.43
N GLU A 77 5.87 5.07 11.34
CA GLU A 77 4.68 5.39 10.55
C GLU A 77 4.92 6.61 9.67
N THR A 78 4.20 6.70 8.58
CA THR A 78 4.28 7.82 7.64
C THR A 78 2.99 8.02 6.86
N GLU A 79 2.78 9.25 6.39
CA GLU A 79 1.79 9.56 5.38
C GLU A 79 2.35 9.21 4.00
N SER A 80 1.57 8.51 3.19
CA SER A 80 1.98 8.05 1.87
C SER A 80 0.88 8.28 0.84
N ARG A 81 1.24 8.23 -0.42
CA ARG A 81 0.32 8.27 -1.55
C ARG A 81 0.57 7.08 -2.46
N LEU A 82 -0.47 6.28 -2.65
CA LEU A 82 -0.55 5.27 -3.69
C LEU A 82 -1.20 5.91 -4.92
N SER A 83 -0.59 5.77 -6.08
CA SER A 83 -1.10 6.35 -7.32
C SER A 83 -1.11 5.33 -8.45
N PHE A 84 -2.14 5.45 -9.28
CA PHE A 84 -2.32 4.69 -10.51
C PHE A 84 -2.54 5.67 -11.65
N SER A 85 -1.90 5.42 -12.80
CA SER A 85 -2.15 6.12 -14.04
C SER A 85 -2.89 5.22 -15.01
N PHE A 86 -3.52 5.83 -16.03
CA PHE A 86 -4.34 5.12 -17.03
C PHE A 86 -5.54 4.36 -16.45
N VAL A 87 -6.14 4.94 -15.40
CA VAL A 87 -7.36 4.42 -14.78
C VAL A 87 -8.55 4.73 -15.66
N GLU A 88 -9.30 3.70 -16.06
CA GLU A 88 -10.56 3.84 -16.79
C GLU A 88 -11.74 4.00 -15.85
N GLY A 89 -11.66 3.41 -14.67
CA GLY A 89 -12.71 3.49 -13.66
C GLY A 89 -12.34 2.81 -12.37
N ILE A 90 -13.15 3.07 -11.36
CA ILE A 90 -13.09 2.41 -10.07
C ILE A 90 -14.44 1.83 -9.71
N ARG A 91 -14.44 0.72 -8.97
CA ARG A 91 -15.64 0.06 -8.51
C ARG A 91 -15.43 -0.41 -7.07
N TRP A 92 -16.37 -0.05 -6.22
CA TRP A 92 -16.43 -0.59 -4.86
C TRP A 92 -17.32 -1.84 -4.80
N GLU A 93 -16.88 -2.85 -4.09
CA GLU A 93 -17.67 -4.02 -3.78
C GLU A 93 -17.65 -4.27 -2.27
N PHE A 94 -18.80 -4.55 -1.70
CA PHE A 94 -18.98 -4.80 -0.29
C PHE A 94 -19.48 -6.24 -0.11
N ARG A 95 -18.70 -7.08 0.55
CA ARG A 95 -19.06 -8.48 0.78
C ARG A 95 -19.83 -8.71 2.07
N PHE A 96 -19.83 -7.73 2.98
CA PHE A 96 -20.49 -7.79 4.27
C PHE A 96 -21.30 -6.52 4.54
N SER A 97 -22.17 -6.57 5.55
CA SER A 97 -23.05 -5.44 5.89
C SER A 97 -22.23 -4.22 6.37
N ILE A 98 -22.62 -3.04 5.91
CA ILE A 98 -22.04 -1.73 6.28
C ILE A 98 -22.20 -1.44 7.79
N SER A 99 -23.04 -2.18 8.50
CA SER A 99 -23.31 -2.00 9.93
C SER A 99 -22.10 -2.20 10.85
N ASP A 100 -21.01 -2.79 10.34
CA ASP A 100 -19.82 -3.09 11.13
C ASP A 100 -18.76 -1.98 11.09
N LEU A 101 -18.99 -0.93 10.30
CA LEU A 101 -18.15 0.27 10.30
C LEU A 101 -18.69 1.26 11.33
N SER A 102 -17.87 1.58 12.32
CA SER A 102 -18.17 2.69 13.21
C SER A 102 -18.23 3.99 12.42
N PRO A 103 -19.25 4.83 12.59
CA PRO A 103 -19.33 6.14 11.93
C PRO A 103 -18.14 7.07 12.26
N GLU A 104 -17.35 6.73 13.26
CA GLU A 104 -16.18 7.48 13.71
C GLU A 104 -14.89 7.04 12.97
N ASP A 105 -14.89 5.90 12.28
CA ASP A 105 -13.76 5.39 11.55
C ASP A 105 -13.85 5.79 10.06
N ASP A 106 -13.45 7.00 9.74
CA ASP A 106 -13.29 7.46 8.34
C ASP A 106 -12.19 6.71 7.57
N ALA A 107 -11.41 5.85 8.24
CA ALA A 107 -10.29 5.17 7.66
C ALA A 107 -10.49 3.65 7.62
N ILE A 108 -10.35 3.07 6.43
CA ILE A 108 -10.41 1.63 6.19
C ILE A 108 -8.99 1.07 6.14
N GLY A 109 -8.72 -0.01 6.89
CA GLY A 109 -7.44 -0.70 6.81
C GLY A 109 -7.31 -1.49 5.52
N ILE A 110 -6.16 -1.35 4.84
CA ILE A 110 -5.80 -2.16 3.67
C ILE A 110 -5.19 -3.46 4.16
N THR A 111 -5.70 -4.58 3.68
CA THR A 111 -5.20 -5.91 4.03
C THR A 111 -4.36 -6.54 2.93
N THR A 112 -4.61 -6.18 1.68
CA THR A 112 -3.88 -6.72 0.52
C THR A 112 -4.07 -5.85 -0.72
N ILE A 113 -3.17 -6.05 -1.69
CA ILE A 113 -3.34 -5.61 -3.07
C ILE A 113 -3.05 -6.80 -3.99
N PHE A 114 -3.86 -6.98 -5.01
CA PHE A 114 -3.69 -8.06 -5.99
C PHE A 114 -4.27 -7.64 -7.34
N TYR A 115 -3.86 -8.30 -8.40
CA TYR A 115 -4.46 -8.11 -9.70
C TYR A 115 -5.34 -9.32 -10.05
N THR A 116 -6.49 -9.03 -10.62
CA THR A 116 -7.52 -10.03 -10.88
C THR A 116 -7.38 -10.68 -12.25
N SER A 117 -6.73 -9.98 -13.18
CA SER A 117 -6.68 -10.35 -14.58
C SER A 117 -5.74 -11.49 -14.94
N SER A 118 -4.72 -11.82 -14.12
CA SER A 118 -3.79 -12.89 -14.49
C SER A 118 -4.42 -14.28 -14.48
N TYR A 119 -5.36 -14.51 -13.56
CA TYR A 119 -6.06 -15.78 -13.47
C TYR A 119 -7.08 -15.96 -14.61
N TYR A 120 -7.67 -14.86 -15.07
CA TYR A 120 -8.71 -14.86 -16.09
C TYR A 120 -8.18 -14.65 -17.51
N LYS A 121 -7.01 -14.06 -17.71
CA LYS A 121 -6.40 -13.88 -19.04
C LYS A 121 -6.19 -15.19 -19.80
N VAL A 122 -6.06 -16.30 -19.09
CA VAL A 122 -5.96 -17.63 -19.72
C VAL A 122 -7.33 -18.10 -20.24
N CYS A 123 -8.42 -17.64 -19.60
CA CYS A 123 -9.78 -18.09 -19.90
C CYS A 123 -10.60 -17.09 -20.73
N GLU A 124 -10.32 -15.78 -20.55
CA GLU A 124 -11.06 -14.69 -21.19
C GLU A 124 -10.13 -13.54 -21.57
N PRO A 125 -9.54 -13.55 -22.78
CA PRO A 125 -8.52 -12.57 -23.20
C PRO A 125 -9.03 -11.13 -23.33
N GLU A 126 -10.34 -10.89 -23.29
CA GLU A 126 -10.96 -9.56 -23.46
C GLU A 126 -11.25 -8.85 -22.13
N GLN A 127 -10.91 -9.45 -20.98
CA GLN A 127 -11.15 -8.80 -19.69
C GLN A 127 -10.18 -7.64 -19.44
N PRO A 128 -10.67 -6.52 -18.88
CA PRO A 128 -9.83 -5.38 -18.56
C PRO A 128 -8.78 -5.77 -17.51
N PHE A 129 -7.63 -5.11 -17.56
CA PHE A 129 -6.61 -5.24 -16.53
C PHE A 129 -7.10 -4.55 -15.25
N GLU A 130 -7.22 -5.30 -14.19
CA GLU A 130 -7.83 -4.84 -12.96
C GLU A 130 -6.96 -5.16 -11.75
N VAL A 131 -6.74 -4.16 -10.90
CA VAL A 131 -6.09 -4.28 -9.60
C VAL A 131 -7.14 -4.09 -8.52
N ALA A 132 -7.10 -4.92 -7.49
CA ALA A 132 -7.99 -4.81 -6.36
C ALA A 132 -7.23 -4.54 -5.07
N LEU A 133 -7.71 -3.58 -4.29
CA LEU A 133 -7.33 -3.38 -2.89
C LEU A 133 -8.35 -4.11 -2.01
N GLY A 134 -7.89 -5.14 -1.32
CA GLY A 134 -8.65 -5.78 -0.25
C GLY A 134 -8.54 -4.95 1.02
N CYS A 135 -9.69 -4.65 1.62
CA CYS A 135 -9.77 -3.83 2.81
C CYS A 135 -10.43 -4.61 3.95
N GLN A 136 -10.26 -4.11 5.17
CA GLN A 136 -10.96 -4.62 6.34
C GLN A 136 -12.47 -4.58 6.13
N ALA A 137 -13.21 -5.39 6.90
CA ALA A 137 -14.67 -5.53 6.81
C ALA A 137 -15.19 -6.02 5.43
N GLY A 138 -14.34 -6.67 4.63
CA GLY A 138 -14.74 -7.26 3.35
C GLY A 138 -14.97 -6.26 2.23
N TRP A 139 -14.45 -5.05 2.34
CA TRP A 139 -14.49 -4.07 1.27
C TRP A 139 -13.41 -4.35 0.23
N LEU A 140 -13.77 -4.17 -1.04
CA LEU A 140 -12.86 -4.28 -2.18
C LEU A 140 -12.98 -3.03 -3.03
N LEU A 141 -11.85 -2.41 -3.33
CA LEU A 141 -11.75 -1.35 -4.32
C LEU A 141 -11.08 -1.91 -5.57
N TYR A 142 -11.85 -2.03 -6.64
CA TYR A 142 -11.34 -2.42 -7.94
C TYR A 142 -10.94 -1.20 -8.76
N ILE A 143 -9.78 -1.28 -9.38
CA ILE A 143 -9.19 -0.22 -10.19
C ILE A 143 -8.94 -0.80 -11.57
N VAL A 144 -9.71 -0.34 -12.54
CA VAL A 144 -9.63 -0.78 -13.93
C VAL A 144 -8.62 0.07 -14.67
N LEU A 145 -7.62 -0.56 -15.27
CA LEU A 145 -6.54 0.09 -16.00
C LEU A 145 -6.65 -0.16 -17.49
N SER A 146 -6.45 0.87 -18.32
CA SER A 146 -6.42 0.74 -19.77
C SER A 146 -5.13 0.12 -20.30
N ASN A 147 -4.11 0.04 -19.47
CA ASN A 147 -2.82 -0.55 -19.78
C ASN A 147 -2.62 -1.79 -18.92
N ASP A 148 -2.18 -2.88 -19.52
CA ASP A 148 -1.97 -4.17 -18.87
C ASP A 148 -0.57 -4.30 -18.19
N ASP A 149 0.06 -3.18 -17.94
CA ASP A 149 1.35 -3.11 -17.27
C ASP A 149 1.24 -2.43 -15.89
N PHE A 150 1.98 -2.98 -14.91
CA PHE A 150 2.05 -2.45 -13.55
C PHE A 150 2.88 -1.18 -13.40
N GLN A 151 3.70 -0.80 -14.38
CA GLN A 151 4.64 0.33 -14.31
C GLN A 151 4.02 1.67 -13.91
N HIS A 152 2.70 1.76 -13.97
CA HIS A 152 1.95 2.97 -13.64
C HIS A 152 1.46 3.02 -12.19
N ILE A 153 1.91 2.05 -11.38
CA ILE A 153 1.60 1.99 -9.95
C ILE A 153 2.82 2.50 -9.16
N ARG A 154 2.58 3.45 -8.27
CA ARG A 154 3.63 4.05 -7.45
C ARG A 154 3.15 4.29 -6.02
N LEU A 155 3.97 3.91 -5.06
CA LEU A 155 3.81 4.26 -3.65
C LEU A 155 4.92 5.23 -3.25
N ARG A 156 4.56 6.39 -2.72
CA ARG A 156 5.50 7.43 -2.30
C ARG A 156 5.15 7.98 -0.93
N ASP A 157 6.14 8.06 -0.05
CA ASP A 157 5.98 8.74 1.23
C ASP A 157 5.88 10.26 1.04
N LEU A 158 4.90 10.85 1.65
CA LEU A 158 4.68 12.31 1.67
C LEU A 158 5.49 12.96 2.78
N THR A 159 5.60 12.25 3.90
CA THR A 159 6.36 12.70 5.08
C THR A 159 7.55 11.76 5.34
N VAL A 160 8.52 12.21 6.11
CA VAL A 160 9.59 11.35 6.62
C VAL A 160 8.98 10.42 7.68
N PRO A 161 9.29 9.10 7.64
CA PRO A 161 8.82 8.18 8.67
C PRO A 161 9.18 8.66 10.08
N ARG A 162 8.21 8.63 10.96
CA ARG A 162 8.36 9.01 12.37
C ARG A 162 8.29 7.79 13.28
N LEU A 163 9.09 7.82 14.32
CA LEU A 163 9.07 6.80 15.37
C LEU A 163 7.75 6.91 16.15
N VAL A 164 7.10 5.78 16.37
CA VAL A 164 5.90 5.66 17.21
C VAL A 164 6.27 4.88 18.46
N SER A 165 5.95 5.39 19.65
CA SER A 165 6.24 4.67 20.88
C SER A 165 5.27 3.48 21.02
N SER A 166 5.80 2.36 21.54
CA SER A 166 5.03 1.14 21.82
C SER A 166 3.91 1.32 22.85
N GLU A 167 3.85 2.45 23.54
CA GLU A 167 2.85 2.74 24.58
C GLU A 167 1.50 3.22 24.02
N MET A 168 1.40 3.45 22.72
CA MET A 168 0.18 3.97 22.05
C MET A 168 -0.58 2.92 21.25
N ARG A 169 -0.37 1.62 21.50
CA ARG A 169 -1.12 0.55 20.84
C ARG A 169 -1.96 -0.26 21.79
#